data_b1e5fd1dd4485937b45d32b9bdc19f7f
#
_entry.id   b1e5fd1dd4485937b45d32b9bdc19f7f
#
_cell.length_a   1.000
_cell.length_b   1.000
_cell.length_c   1.000
_cell.angle_alpha   90.00
_cell.angle_beta   90.00
_cell.angle_gamma   90.00
#
_symmetry.space_group_name_H-M   'P 1'
#
loop_
_entity.id
_entity.type
_entity.pdbx_description
1 polymer ?
#
loop_
_entity_poly.entity_id
_entity_poly.type
_entity_poly.pdbx_seq_one_letter_code
_entity_poly.pdbx_strand_id
1 'polypeptide(L)'
;MIKKLFLTLFLSSILFGCVKKRDLTQNTVIAHITAQPDGLHPFNDNSVMRSYIFNYTQKTLIKLDLASLEYIPVLIKEMPKVSSDNLSFSYEIKEGIFWDDGSPLTAKDVVFSTKLMLCPLTNNAQIRGNYNSVIKSVEIDPNNKMKFTMHAQNINWTNRYIFSDIFIVQKSLWDPKGVLDAVSFSDLLSDNFKETEALS
;
A
#
# COMPACT_ATOMS: atom_id res chain seq x y z
N MET A 1 13.13 -64.94 -15.75
CA MET A 1 11.96 -64.15 -16.20
C MET A 1 11.25 -63.45 -15.05
N ILE A 2 10.97 -64.07 -13.93
CA ILE A 2 10.21 -63.51 -12.78
C ILE A 2 10.85 -62.24 -12.20
N LYS A 3 12.18 -62.14 -12.05
CA LYS A 3 12.87 -60.94 -11.52
C LYS A 3 12.68 -59.68 -12.39
N LYS A 4 12.62 -59.83 -13.72
CA LYS A 4 12.35 -58.70 -14.66
C LYS A 4 10.89 -58.23 -14.61
N LEU A 5 9.96 -59.13 -14.35
CA LEU A 5 8.56 -58.82 -14.20
C LEU A 5 8.28 -58.04 -12.93
N PHE A 6 8.94 -58.40 -11.82
CA PHE A 6 8.84 -57.67 -10.54
C PHE A 6 9.43 -56.26 -10.63
N LEU A 7 10.53 -56.07 -11.37
CA LEU A 7 11.17 -54.76 -11.52
C LEU A 7 10.31 -53.82 -12.37
N THR A 8 9.64 -54.32 -13.42
CA THR A 8 8.72 -53.54 -14.23
C THR A 8 7.44 -53.19 -13.48
N LEU A 9 6.92 -54.06 -12.63
CA LEU A 9 5.75 -53.79 -11.81
C LEU A 9 6.04 -52.76 -10.72
N PHE A 10 7.26 -52.79 -10.14
CA PHE A 10 7.68 -51.81 -9.13
C PHE A 10 7.95 -50.41 -9.74
N LEU A 11 8.50 -50.36 -10.96
CA LEU A 11 8.72 -49.10 -11.68
C LEU A 11 7.42 -48.43 -12.13
N SER A 12 6.37 -49.22 -12.45
CA SER A 12 5.07 -48.63 -12.83
C SER A 12 4.26 -48.06 -11.66
N SER A 13 4.50 -48.54 -10.43
CA SER A 13 3.82 -48.03 -9.23
C SER A 13 4.35 -46.65 -8.76
N ILE A 14 5.54 -46.23 -9.20
CA ILE A 14 6.14 -44.93 -8.86
C ILE A 14 5.51 -43.81 -9.71
N LEU A 15 4.86 -44.11 -10.81
CA LEU A 15 4.26 -43.10 -11.71
C LEU A 15 2.87 -42.61 -11.28
N PHE A 16 2.23 -43.23 -10.29
CA PHE A 16 0.99 -42.77 -9.71
C PHE A 16 1.22 -41.77 -8.58
N GLY A 17 2.00 -40.72 -8.86
CA GLY A 17 2.00 -39.55 -7.99
C GLY A 17 0.59 -38.94 -7.94
N CYS A 18 -0.09 -39.03 -6.81
CA CYS A 18 -1.36 -38.32 -6.58
C CYS A 18 -1.14 -36.83 -6.76
N VAL A 19 -1.36 -36.32 -7.95
CA VAL A 19 -1.57 -34.89 -8.15
C VAL A 19 -2.93 -34.55 -7.53
N LYS A 20 -2.90 -34.00 -6.32
CA LYS A 20 -4.10 -33.50 -5.66
C LYS A 20 -4.76 -32.49 -6.61
N LYS A 21 -5.89 -32.86 -7.18
CA LYS A 21 -6.63 -31.98 -8.10
C LYS A 21 -6.97 -30.71 -7.34
N ARG A 22 -6.44 -29.57 -7.78
CA ARG A 22 -6.72 -28.28 -7.17
C ARG A 22 -8.21 -27.99 -7.35
N ASP A 23 -8.89 -27.75 -6.24
CA ASP A 23 -10.28 -27.29 -6.28
C ASP A 23 -10.31 -25.86 -6.80
N LEU A 24 -10.67 -25.68 -8.06
CA LEU A 24 -10.74 -24.39 -8.73
C LEU A 24 -11.95 -23.54 -8.27
N THR A 25 -12.82 -24.10 -7.43
CA THR A 25 -13.97 -23.36 -6.85
C THR A 25 -13.57 -22.54 -5.62
N GLN A 26 -12.39 -22.79 -5.05
CA GLN A 26 -11.87 -22.01 -3.94
C GLN A 26 -11.18 -20.74 -4.47
N ASN A 27 -11.72 -19.58 -4.13
CA ASN A 27 -11.12 -18.25 -4.36
C ASN A 27 -9.87 -18.04 -3.48
N THR A 28 -8.91 -18.96 -3.57
CA THR A 28 -7.70 -18.95 -2.75
C THR A 28 -6.47 -18.83 -3.64
N VAL A 29 -5.69 -17.78 -3.41
CA VAL A 29 -4.35 -17.63 -3.99
C VAL A 29 -3.33 -18.09 -2.97
N ILE A 30 -2.48 -19.05 -3.34
CA ILE A 30 -1.35 -19.51 -2.52
C ILE A 30 -0.10 -18.86 -3.08
N ALA A 31 0.49 -17.94 -2.30
CA ALA A 31 1.78 -17.33 -2.60
C ALA A 31 2.86 -17.97 -1.72
N HIS A 32 3.99 -18.31 -2.33
CA HIS A 32 5.17 -18.80 -1.61
C HIS A 32 6.12 -17.63 -1.35
N ILE A 33 6.56 -17.48 -0.11
CA ILE A 33 7.62 -16.56 0.29
C ILE A 33 8.81 -17.35 0.82
N THR A 34 10.03 -16.88 0.54
CA THR A 34 11.27 -17.63 0.83
C THR A 34 11.74 -17.48 2.28
N ALA A 35 11.23 -16.49 3.00
CA ALA A 35 11.55 -16.24 4.40
C ALA A 35 10.35 -15.57 5.10
N GLN A 36 10.31 -15.63 6.42
CA GLN A 36 9.34 -14.91 7.23
C GLN A 36 9.70 -13.41 7.25
N PRO A 37 8.73 -12.49 7.11
CA PRO A 37 8.99 -11.06 7.32
C PRO A 37 9.23 -10.78 8.81
N ASP A 38 10.04 -9.77 9.11
CA ASP A 38 10.30 -9.32 10.49
C ASP A 38 9.06 -8.69 11.12
N GLY A 39 8.19 -8.11 10.29
CA GLY A 39 6.92 -7.55 10.70
C GLY A 39 6.01 -7.22 9.52
N LEU A 40 4.77 -6.85 9.82
CA LEU A 40 3.77 -6.43 8.83
C LEU A 40 3.31 -4.98 9.04
N HIS A 41 4.10 -4.18 9.77
CA HIS A 41 3.80 -2.75 9.85
C HIS A 41 4.03 -2.09 8.48
N PRO A 42 3.08 -1.28 7.97
CA PRO A 42 3.13 -0.76 6.60
C PRO A 42 4.38 0.07 6.31
N PHE A 43 4.91 0.80 7.29
CA PHE A 43 6.02 1.73 7.08
C PHE A 43 7.23 1.53 8.02
N ASN A 44 7.20 0.59 8.98
CA ASN A 44 8.30 0.38 9.93
C ASN A 44 9.41 -0.54 9.43
N ASP A 45 9.19 -1.22 8.33
CA ASP A 45 10.09 -2.27 7.86
C ASP A 45 10.35 -2.13 6.36
N ASN A 46 11.59 -2.37 5.95
CA ASN A 46 12.02 -2.40 4.55
C ASN A 46 12.22 -3.83 4.03
N SER A 47 11.69 -4.83 4.72
CA SER A 47 11.81 -6.23 4.34
C SER A 47 11.21 -6.49 2.95
N VAL A 48 11.99 -7.16 2.10
CA VAL A 48 11.54 -7.62 0.79
C VAL A 48 10.34 -8.56 0.93
N MET A 49 10.31 -9.38 1.98
CA MET A 49 9.21 -10.32 2.23
C MET A 49 7.91 -9.59 2.54
N ARG A 50 7.94 -8.51 3.34
CA ARG A 50 6.79 -7.65 3.56
C ARG A 50 6.31 -7.03 2.24
N SER A 51 7.21 -6.54 1.41
CA SER A 51 6.86 -5.95 0.11
C SER A 51 6.18 -6.96 -0.81
N TYR A 52 6.60 -8.22 -0.82
CA TYR A 52 5.89 -9.28 -1.53
C TYR A 52 4.47 -9.46 -1.02
N ILE A 53 4.25 -9.53 0.29
CA ILE A 53 2.92 -9.67 0.89
C ILE A 53 2.06 -8.46 0.50
N PHE A 54 2.58 -7.24 0.64
CA PHE A 54 1.83 -6.02 0.37
C PHE A 54 1.45 -5.85 -1.10
N ASN A 55 2.25 -6.32 -2.03
CA ASN A 55 1.89 -6.33 -3.45
C ASN A 55 0.61 -7.15 -3.75
N TYR A 56 0.30 -8.14 -2.90
CA TYR A 56 -0.93 -8.92 -3.02
C TYR A 56 -2.09 -8.37 -2.19
N THR A 57 -1.81 -7.78 -1.03
CA THR A 57 -2.82 -7.42 -0.03
C THR A 57 -3.14 -5.92 0.02
N GLN A 58 -2.21 -5.05 -0.41
CA GLN A 58 -2.38 -3.61 -0.36
C GLN A 58 -2.48 -3.01 -1.77
N LYS A 59 -3.07 -1.82 -1.86
CA LYS A 59 -3.17 -1.06 -3.10
C LYS A 59 -2.65 0.36 -2.90
N THR A 60 -2.15 0.91 -4.00
CA THR A 60 -1.79 2.32 -4.15
C THR A 60 -2.90 3.06 -4.88
N LEU A 61 -2.91 4.38 -4.87
CA LEU A 61 -3.90 5.16 -5.64
C LEU A 61 -3.69 5.05 -7.14
N ILE A 62 -2.43 4.94 -7.55
CA ILE A 62 -1.94 4.90 -8.92
C ILE A 62 -0.94 3.76 -9.01
N LYS A 63 -0.80 3.12 -10.14
CA LYS A 63 0.31 2.18 -10.38
C LYS A 63 0.89 2.38 -11.78
N LEU A 64 2.16 2.01 -11.96
CA LEU A 64 2.77 1.86 -13.29
C LEU A 64 2.27 0.55 -13.92
N ASP A 65 1.66 0.65 -15.08
CA ASP A 65 1.35 -0.52 -15.91
C ASP A 65 2.61 -0.91 -16.71
N LEU A 66 3.13 -2.10 -16.44
CA LEU A 66 4.38 -2.56 -17.05
C LEU A 66 4.23 -2.92 -18.54
N ALA A 67 3.00 -3.10 -19.02
CA ALA A 67 2.76 -3.40 -20.43
C ALA A 67 2.77 -2.14 -21.29
N SER A 68 2.12 -1.07 -20.83
CA SER A 68 2.05 0.22 -21.53
C SER A 68 3.14 1.20 -21.10
N LEU A 69 3.79 0.98 -19.96
CA LEU A 69 4.71 1.91 -19.27
C LEU A 69 4.03 3.23 -18.88
N GLU A 70 2.73 3.22 -18.72
CA GLU A 70 1.95 4.37 -18.31
C GLU A 70 1.45 4.22 -16.87
N TYR A 71 1.30 5.35 -16.16
CA TYR A 71 0.65 5.35 -14.86
C TYR A 71 -0.85 5.32 -15.03
N ILE A 72 -1.50 4.34 -14.38
CA ILE A 72 -2.94 4.14 -14.43
C ILE A 72 -3.59 4.32 -13.05
N PRO A 73 -4.83 4.84 -12.97
CA PRO A 73 -5.56 4.97 -11.73
C PRO A 73 -6.03 3.60 -11.21
N VAL A 74 -5.75 3.30 -9.93
CA VAL A 74 -6.17 2.06 -9.25
C VAL A 74 -7.34 2.34 -8.31
N LEU A 75 -7.12 3.10 -7.24
CA LEU A 75 -8.14 3.44 -6.24
C LEU A 75 -8.84 4.78 -6.52
N ILE A 76 -8.34 5.58 -7.46
CA ILE A 76 -8.91 6.86 -7.88
C ILE A 76 -9.67 6.76 -9.20
N LYS A 77 -10.63 7.64 -9.44
CA LYS A 77 -11.48 7.66 -10.65
C LYS A 77 -10.66 7.95 -11.92
N GLU A 78 -9.78 8.92 -11.84
CA GLU A 78 -8.94 9.42 -12.95
C GLU A 78 -7.61 9.93 -12.40
N MET A 79 -6.63 10.18 -13.26
CA MET A 79 -5.39 10.82 -12.87
C MET A 79 -5.64 12.20 -12.27
N PRO A 80 -4.79 12.69 -11.33
CA PRO A 80 -5.06 13.92 -10.61
C PRO A 80 -5.16 15.14 -11.52
N LYS A 81 -6.05 16.06 -11.17
CA LYS A 81 -6.09 17.40 -11.75
C LYS A 81 -5.00 18.25 -11.13
N VAL A 82 -4.17 18.84 -11.97
CA VAL A 82 -3.02 19.65 -11.56
C VAL A 82 -3.40 21.12 -11.64
N SER A 83 -3.09 21.87 -10.57
CA SER A 83 -3.28 23.33 -10.57
C SER A 83 -2.33 24.05 -11.53
N SER A 84 -2.65 25.28 -11.88
CA SER A 84 -1.87 26.09 -12.82
C SER A 84 -0.45 26.40 -12.34
N ASP A 85 -0.23 26.42 -11.03
CA ASP A 85 1.10 26.58 -10.40
C ASP A 85 1.88 25.28 -10.26
N ASN A 86 1.29 24.13 -10.63
CA ASN A 86 1.86 22.80 -10.50
C ASN A 86 2.21 22.37 -9.05
N LEU A 87 1.60 23.00 -8.06
CA LEU A 87 1.83 22.70 -6.63
C LEU A 87 0.68 21.97 -5.96
N SER A 88 -0.49 21.88 -6.59
CA SER A 88 -1.66 21.21 -6.03
C SER A 88 -2.19 20.15 -6.99
N PHE A 89 -2.49 18.97 -6.43
CA PHE A 89 -2.94 17.79 -7.15
C PHE A 89 -4.23 17.28 -6.52
N SER A 90 -5.33 17.41 -7.22
CA SER A 90 -6.65 17.01 -6.72
C SER A 90 -7.03 15.63 -7.23
N TYR A 91 -7.47 14.80 -6.31
CA TYR A 91 -7.81 13.39 -6.50
C TYR A 91 -9.26 13.11 -6.09
N GLU A 92 -9.86 12.11 -6.70
CA GLU A 92 -11.15 11.58 -6.29
C GLU A 92 -11.10 10.05 -6.22
N ILE A 93 -11.39 9.49 -5.05
CA ILE A 93 -11.43 8.04 -4.83
C ILE A 93 -12.65 7.44 -5.54
N LYS A 94 -12.49 6.24 -6.10
CA LYS A 94 -13.60 5.46 -6.67
C LYS A 94 -14.63 5.13 -5.60
N GLU A 95 -15.89 5.17 -5.96
CA GLU A 95 -16.96 4.67 -5.10
C GLU A 95 -16.98 3.13 -5.06
N GLY A 96 -17.57 2.57 -4.02
CA GLY A 96 -17.75 1.13 -3.91
C GLY A 96 -16.49 0.35 -3.56
N ILE A 97 -15.43 1.01 -3.07
CA ILE A 97 -14.25 0.35 -2.51
C ILE A 97 -14.42 0.23 -0.99
N PHE A 98 -14.27 -0.98 -0.49
CA PHE A 98 -14.45 -1.30 0.92
C PHE A 98 -13.22 -2.03 1.45
N TRP A 99 -12.97 -1.84 2.75
CA TRP A 99 -12.04 -2.65 3.52
C TRP A 99 -12.66 -4.03 3.84
N ASP A 100 -11.86 -4.97 4.36
CA ASP A 100 -12.31 -6.32 4.67
C ASP A 100 -13.39 -6.37 5.76
N ASP A 101 -13.47 -5.34 6.61
CA ASP A 101 -14.52 -5.17 7.63
C ASP A 101 -15.81 -4.55 7.08
N GLY A 102 -15.88 -4.27 5.78
CA GLY A 102 -17.02 -3.65 5.11
C GLY A 102 -17.07 -2.12 5.23
N SER A 103 -16.16 -1.47 5.93
CA SER A 103 -16.09 -0.01 5.97
C SER A 103 -15.59 0.57 4.65
N PRO A 104 -16.10 1.74 4.21
CA PRO A 104 -15.66 2.33 2.94
C PRO A 104 -14.26 2.92 3.05
N LEU A 105 -13.46 2.75 1.98
CA LEU A 105 -12.22 3.50 1.80
C LEU A 105 -12.54 4.95 1.46
N THR A 106 -11.91 5.90 2.14
CA THR A 106 -12.15 7.33 2.01
C THR A 106 -10.85 8.14 1.97
N ALA A 107 -10.94 9.45 1.71
CA ALA A 107 -9.79 10.34 1.78
C ALA A 107 -9.16 10.42 3.19
N LYS A 108 -9.89 10.04 4.26
CA LYS A 108 -9.31 9.92 5.61
C LYS A 108 -8.21 8.87 5.68
N ASP A 109 -8.39 7.75 4.97
CA ASP A 109 -7.39 6.69 4.91
C ASP A 109 -6.15 7.14 4.15
N VAL A 110 -6.31 7.97 3.11
CA VAL A 110 -5.19 8.54 2.35
C VAL A 110 -4.40 9.54 3.20
N VAL A 111 -5.07 10.46 3.88
CA VAL A 111 -4.44 11.43 4.79
C VAL A 111 -3.70 10.71 5.91
N PHE A 112 -4.35 9.72 6.52
CA PHE A 112 -3.74 8.91 7.58
C PHE A 112 -2.50 8.16 7.07
N SER A 113 -2.59 7.45 5.94
CA SER A 113 -1.47 6.71 5.36
C SER A 113 -0.27 7.61 5.08
N THR A 114 -0.54 8.81 4.57
CA THR A 114 0.51 9.81 4.29
C THR A 114 1.13 10.32 5.58
N LYS A 115 0.33 10.64 6.61
CA LYS A 115 0.84 11.07 7.92
C LYS A 115 1.66 9.96 8.59
N LEU A 116 1.18 8.71 8.56
CA LEU A 116 1.87 7.56 9.13
C LEU A 116 3.23 7.33 8.45
N MET A 117 3.29 7.46 7.13
CA MET A 117 4.53 7.35 6.36
C MET A 117 5.54 8.46 6.72
N LEU A 118 5.06 9.69 6.93
CA LEU A 118 5.90 10.85 7.26
C LEU A 118 6.26 10.93 8.75
N CYS A 119 5.62 10.13 9.61
CA CYS A 119 5.81 10.18 11.06
C CYS A 119 7.26 9.83 11.42
N PRO A 120 7.97 10.70 12.15
CA PRO A 120 9.36 10.46 12.57
C PRO A 120 9.53 9.25 13.49
N LEU A 121 8.47 8.78 14.15
CA LEU A 121 8.47 7.60 15.02
C LEU A 121 8.43 6.28 14.22
N THR A 122 8.12 6.31 12.92
CA THR A 122 8.26 5.13 12.08
C THR A 122 9.73 4.84 11.81
N ASN A 123 10.14 3.58 11.96
CA ASN A 123 11.52 3.14 11.73
C ASN A 123 11.83 3.01 10.23
N ASN A 124 11.52 4.04 9.44
CA ASN A 124 11.78 4.05 8.00
C ASN A 124 12.23 5.43 7.53
N ALA A 125 13.41 5.83 7.98
CA ALA A 125 14.02 7.11 7.61
C ALA A 125 14.19 7.27 6.10
N GLN A 126 14.40 6.18 5.36
CA GLN A 126 14.56 6.21 3.90
C GLN A 126 13.26 6.62 3.20
N ILE A 127 12.14 5.97 3.51
CA ILE A 127 10.83 6.33 2.93
C ILE A 127 10.49 7.78 3.31
N ARG A 128 10.59 8.11 4.60
CA ARG A 128 10.34 9.48 5.06
C ARG A 128 11.22 10.50 4.32
N GLY A 129 12.51 10.24 4.15
CA GLY A 129 13.44 11.12 3.46
C GLY A 129 13.09 11.35 1.99
N ASN A 130 12.49 10.37 1.33
CA ASN A 130 12.06 10.51 -0.07
C ASN A 130 10.84 11.44 -0.24
N TYR A 131 9.97 11.54 0.78
CA TYR A 131 8.68 12.21 0.64
C TYR A 131 8.55 13.49 1.47
N ASN A 132 9.33 13.66 2.54
CA ASN A 132 9.27 14.85 3.39
C ASN A 132 9.65 16.14 2.67
N SER A 133 10.46 16.07 1.62
CA SER A 133 10.82 17.22 0.76
C SER A 133 9.82 17.47 -0.39
N VAL A 134 8.87 16.58 -0.58
CA VAL A 134 7.89 16.63 -1.69
C VAL A 134 6.51 17.00 -1.19
N ILE A 135 6.00 16.33 -0.18
CA ILE A 135 4.65 16.53 0.34
C ILE A 135 4.65 17.66 1.37
N LYS A 136 3.84 18.68 1.13
CA LYS A 136 3.56 19.76 2.09
C LYS A 136 2.39 19.41 2.99
N SER A 137 1.27 19.02 2.39
CA SER A 137 0.05 18.59 3.08
C SER A 137 -0.84 17.74 2.18
N VAL A 138 -1.78 17.03 2.81
CA VAL A 138 -2.90 16.39 2.11
C VAL A 138 -4.17 16.81 2.84
N GLU A 139 -5.12 17.42 2.12
CA GLU A 139 -6.32 18.01 2.67
C GLU A 139 -7.56 17.39 2.06
N ILE A 140 -8.54 17.04 2.90
CA ILE A 140 -9.81 16.47 2.47
C ILE A 140 -10.74 17.60 2.04
N ASP A 141 -11.46 17.43 0.94
CA ASP A 141 -12.54 18.35 0.55
C ASP A 141 -13.63 18.34 1.63
N PRO A 142 -13.99 19.50 2.22
CA PRO A 142 -14.96 19.56 3.30
C PRO A 142 -16.37 19.12 2.86
N ASN A 143 -16.67 19.17 1.57
CA ASN A 143 -17.97 18.80 1.00
C ASN A 143 -18.01 17.37 0.42
N ASN A 144 -16.86 16.73 0.27
CA ASN A 144 -16.79 15.39 -0.33
C ASN A 144 -15.66 14.54 0.27
N LYS A 145 -16.05 13.60 1.15
CA LYS A 145 -15.12 12.68 1.82
C LYS A 145 -14.32 11.77 0.88
N MET A 146 -14.65 11.71 -0.42
CA MET A 146 -13.94 10.94 -1.43
C MET A 146 -12.91 11.80 -2.17
N LYS A 147 -12.92 13.12 -1.97
CA LYS A 147 -11.98 14.04 -2.61
C LYS A 147 -10.95 14.56 -1.64
N PHE A 148 -9.74 14.74 -2.15
CA PHE A 148 -8.64 15.35 -1.41
C PHE A 148 -7.69 16.04 -2.38
N THR A 149 -6.90 16.97 -1.84
CA THR A 149 -5.84 17.65 -2.57
C THR A 149 -4.50 17.45 -1.85
N MET A 150 -3.51 16.99 -2.58
CA MET A 150 -2.12 16.97 -2.14
C MET A 150 -1.46 18.28 -2.56
N HIS A 151 -0.83 18.96 -1.61
CA HIS A 151 0.00 20.13 -1.84
C HIS A 151 1.46 19.74 -1.80
N ALA A 152 2.20 20.09 -2.85
CA ALA A 152 3.64 19.84 -2.95
C ALA A 152 4.44 21.01 -2.39
N GLN A 153 5.66 20.73 -1.89
CA GLN A 153 6.59 21.74 -1.42
C GLN A 153 7.32 22.44 -2.57
N ASN A 154 7.49 21.74 -3.68
CA ASN A 154 8.21 22.25 -4.85
C ASN A 154 7.62 21.72 -6.15
N ILE A 155 7.93 22.37 -7.25
CA ILE A 155 7.48 21.98 -8.58
C ILE A 155 8.33 20.83 -9.07
N ASN A 156 7.69 19.68 -9.29
CA ASN A 156 8.30 18.55 -9.97
C ASN A 156 7.21 17.81 -10.76
N TRP A 157 7.50 17.49 -12.03
CA TRP A 157 6.54 16.79 -12.91
C TRP A 157 6.15 15.40 -12.38
N THR A 158 7.02 14.76 -11.56
CA THR A 158 6.75 13.45 -10.95
C THR A 158 5.78 13.52 -9.79
N ASN A 159 5.49 14.70 -9.21
CA ASN A 159 4.61 14.84 -8.05
C ASN A 159 3.20 14.29 -8.30
N ARG A 160 2.73 14.32 -9.55
CA ARG A 160 1.44 13.72 -9.94
C ARG A 160 1.35 12.21 -9.72
N TYR A 161 2.49 11.54 -9.61
CA TYR A 161 2.58 10.09 -9.46
C TYR A 161 2.97 9.67 -8.04
N ILE A 162 3.06 10.60 -7.09
CA ILE A 162 3.57 10.36 -5.73
C ILE A 162 2.84 9.20 -5.03
N PHE A 163 1.55 9.03 -5.31
CA PHE A 163 0.75 7.94 -4.73
C PHE A 163 0.86 6.61 -5.51
N SER A 164 1.84 6.43 -6.37
CA SER A 164 2.14 5.12 -6.97
C SER A 164 2.87 4.18 -6.01
N ASP A 165 3.58 4.74 -5.03
CA ASP A 165 4.43 3.98 -4.11
C ASP A 165 3.91 3.98 -2.66
N ILE A 166 2.88 4.78 -2.38
CA ILE A 166 2.29 4.88 -1.05
C ILE A 166 1.11 3.92 -0.95
N PHE A 167 1.27 2.84 -0.19
CA PHE A 167 0.17 1.95 0.14
C PHE A 167 -0.86 2.67 1.02
N ILE A 168 -2.12 2.52 0.66
CA ILE A 168 -3.20 3.05 1.47
C ILE A 168 -3.60 1.99 2.50
N VAL A 169 -3.63 2.38 3.76
CA VAL A 169 -3.95 1.52 4.89
C VAL A 169 -5.17 2.04 5.63
N GLN A 170 -5.92 1.14 6.24
CA GLN A 170 -7.16 1.45 6.93
C GLN A 170 -6.90 2.24 8.21
N LYS A 171 -7.36 3.49 8.28
CA LYS A 171 -7.18 4.36 9.44
C LYS A 171 -7.79 3.78 10.70
N SER A 172 -9.02 3.25 10.64
CA SER A 172 -9.73 2.73 11.80
C SER A 172 -9.05 1.52 12.43
N LEU A 173 -8.27 0.75 11.66
CA LEU A 173 -7.50 -0.38 12.15
C LEU A 173 -6.19 0.06 12.82
N TRP A 174 -5.46 0.99 12.20
CA TRP A 174 -4.12 1.37 12.62
C TRP A 174 -4.11 2.52 13.64
N ASP A 175 -5.12 3.38 13.60
CA ASP A 175 -5.27 4.52 14.52
C ASP A 175 -6.74 4.65 14.99
N PRO A 176 -7.24 3.65 15.74
CA PRO A 176 -8.61 3.65 16.23
C PRO A 176 -8.92 4.79 17.20
N LYS A 177 -7.90 5.34 17.84
CA LYS A 177 -8.02 6.49 18.76
C LYS A 177 -7.91 7.85 18.08
N GLY A 178 -7.49 7.90 16.81
CA GLY A 178 -7.32 9.15 16.05
C GLY A 178 -6.13 9.98 16.51
N VAL A 179 -5.06 9.33 16.98
CA VAL A 179 -3.87 10.02 17.51
C VAL A 179 -3.22 10.92 16.46
N LEU A 180 -3.07 10.42 15.23
CA LEU A 180 -2.52 11.22 14.13
C LEU A 180 -3.46 12.30 13.59
N ASP A 181 -4.75 12.31 13.96
CA ASP A 181 -5.66 13.39 13.58
C ASP A 181 -5.23 14.73 14.22
N ALA A 182 -4.74 14.68 15.45
CA ALA A 182 -4.28 15.86 16.19
C ALA A 182 -2.90 16.38 15.73
N VAL A 183 -2.15 15.61 14.95
CA VAL A 183 -0.81 16.00 14.48
C VAL A 183 -0.92 16.63 13.09
N SER A 184 -0.40 17.82 12.91
CA SER A 184 -0.39 18.50 11.61
C SER A 184 0.72 17.97 10.69
N PHE A 185 0.60 18.21 9.38
CA PHE A 185 1.69 17.90 8.44
C PHE A 185 2.94 18.74 8.75
N SER A 186 2.77 19.99 9.17
CA SER A 186 3.91 20.86 9.56
C SER A 186 4.68 20.30 10.76
N ASP A 187 3.99 19.69 11.72
CA ASP A 187 4.64 19.05 12.86
C ASP A 187 5.45 17.83 12.43
N LEU A 188 4.85 16.96 11.58
CA LEU A 188 5.51 15.75 11.06
C LEU A 188 6.74 16.07 10.21
N LEU A 189 6.74 17.20 9.51
CA LEU A 189 7.83 17.65 8.63
C LEU A 189 8.88 18.48 9.37
N SER A 190 8.65 18.82 10.64
CA SER A 190 9.58 19.59 11.46
C SER A 190 10.78 18.75 11.90
N ASP A 191 11.98 19.34 11.83
CA ASP A 191 13.19 18.74 12.38
C ASP A 191 13.14 18.62 13.92
N ASN A 192 12.27 19.41 14.56
CA ASN A 192 12.07 19.44 16.01
C ASN A 192 10.80 18.67 16.43
N PHE A 193 10.37 17.67 15.64
CA PHE A 193 9.23 16.85 16.02
C PHE A 193 9.42 16.29 17.43
N LYS A 194 8.49 16.63 18.31
CA LYS A 194 8.46 16.10 19.67
C LYS A 194 7.36 15.07 19.78
N GLU A 195 7.74 13.93 20.32
CA GLU A 195 6.76 12.94 20.73
C GLU A 195 5.82 13.56 21.76
N THR A 196 4.54 13.55 21.48
CA THR A 196 3.52 13.98 22.45
C THR A 196 3.09 12.77 23.28
N GLU A 197 2.53 12.98 24.48
CA GLU A 197 1.96 11.90 25.31
C GLU A 197 0.94 11.05 24.55
N ALA A 198 0.31 11.62 23.51
CA ALA A 198 -0.63 10.91 22.66
C ALA A 198 0.03 9.92 21.70
N LEU A 199 1.35 10.07 21.43
CA LEU A 199 2.12 9.24 20.51
C LEU A 199 3.05 8.25 21.24
N SER A 200 3.20 8.38 22.56
CA SER A 200 4.05 7.52 23.39
C SER A 200 3.40 6.19 23.80
#